data_3c7751cff8ae52271410f88177c1bac1
#
_entry.id   3c7751cff8ae52271410f88177c1bac1
#
_cell.length_a   1.000
_cell.length_b   1.000
_cell.length_c   1.000
_cell.angle_alpha   90.00
_cell.angle_beta   90.00
_cell.angle_gamma   90.00
#
_symmetry.space_group_name_H-M   'P 1'
#
loop_
_entity.id
_entity.type
_entity.pdbx_description
1 polymer ?
#
loop_
_entity_poly.entity_id
_entity_poly.type
_entity_poly.pdbx_seq_one_letter_code
_entity_poly.pdbx_strand_id
1 'polypeptide(L)'
;NAFTQRAISKECADWIRQKAVFKSNSTDEQMPGFLTVDDDAPSAYAPISGFTRAELGCECGGNMFSMINKIEAPESKAYLTLFDQLWVDRRKMKDVTEQVLERITTAYRENSPEFLYFFALYHIFSDFLTNVSADDLPNDTNGFRESKVWNKLYTFQKDAVLAIISKLEQYNGCILADSVGLGKTFTALAVIKYYENRNLRVLVLCPKKLADNWTTYKANYVNNPIAADRLRYDVLYHTDLSRSGGFSGGTDLSKLNWSAYDLVVIDESHNFRNGGDADKEGKENRYTRLMNKVIRPGARTRVLMLSATPVNNRFYDLRNQLALAYEGNSSAWADKLSTHRSVEEIFRNAQKAFNAWSNSDAELRTTDQLMRMLDFDFFEILDSVTIARSRRHIEKYYNMNEIGHFPT
;
A
#
# COMPACT_ATOMS: atom_id res chain seq x y z
N ASN A 1 8.46 35.18 6.69
CA ASN A 1 7.94 34.51 5.49
C ASN A 1 8.77 33.27 5.23
N ALA A 2 8.54 32.20 5.99
CA ALA A 2 9.12 30.90 5.69
C ALA A 2 8.32 30.30 4.51
N PHE A 3 8.92 30.30 3.32
CA PHE A 3 8.40 29.53 2.20
C PHE A 3 8.37 28.06 2.63
N THR A 4 7.22 27.46 2.53
CA THR A 4 7.12 26.02 2.78
C THR A 4 7.91 25.29 1.69
N GLN A 5 8.59 24.22 2.03
CA GLN A 5 9.37 23.39 1.09
C GLN A 5 8.55 23.00 -0.16
N ARG A 6 7.24 22.89 0.01
CA ARG A 6 6.24 22.66 -1.04
C ARG A 6 6.09 23.84 -2.01
N ALA A 7 6.02 25.07 -1.48
CA ALA A 7 5.94 26.28 -2.33
C ALA A 7 7.22 26.44 -3.14
N ILE A 8 8.39 26.24 -2.51
CA ILE A 8 9.70 26.28 -3.17
C ILE A 8 9.79 25.21 -4.28
N SER A 9 9.35 23.98 -4.01
CA SER A 9 9.37 22.91 -5.00
C SER A 9 8.46 23.18 -6.19
N LYS A 10 7.28 23.76 -5.95
CA LYS A 10 6.35 24.16 -7.00
C LYS A 10 6.92 25.29 -7.85
N GLU A 11 7.40 26.34 -7.20
CA GLU A 11 8.04 27.48 -7.89
C GLU A 11 9.26 27.03 -8.70
N CYS A 12 10.07 26.12 -8.14
CA CYS A 12 11.21 25.53 -8.84
C CYS A 12 10.77 24.74 -10.07
N ALA A 13 9.74 23.90 -9.97
CA ALA A 13 9.24 23.16 -11.12
C ALA A 13 8.65 24.07 -12.21
N ASP A 14 7.94 25.12 -11.82
CA ASP A 14 7.37 26.10 -12.75
C ASP A 14 8.48 26.93 -13.42
N TRP A 15 9.53 27.30 -12.69
CA TRP A 15 10.70 27.96 -13.23
C TRP A 15 11.45 27.05 -14.21
N ILE A 16 11.72 25.81 -13.84
CA ILE A 16 12.38 24.82 -14.71
C ILE A 16 11.58 24.63 -16.00
N ARG A 17 10.27 24.47 -15.91
CA ARG A 17 9.40 24.30 -17.09
C ARG A 17 9.51 25.46 -18.09
N GLN A 18 9.75 26.66 -17.59
CA GLN A 18 9.87 27.86 -18.43
C GLN A 18 11.27 28.14 -18.92
N LYS A 19 12.31 27.73 -18.20
CA LYS A 19 13.68 28.21 -18.37
C LYS A 19 14.71 27.13 -18.66
N ALA A 20 14.39 25.87 -18.43
CA ALA A 20 15.36 24.78 -18.54
C ALA A 20 14.88 23.65 -19.45
N VAL A 21 15.83 23.05 -20.16
CA VAL A 21 15.63 21.82 -20.94
C VAL A 21 16.68 20.82 -20.48
N PHE A 22 16.25 19.58 -20.23
CA PHE A 22 17.13 18.50 -19.82
C PHE A 22 17.22 17.46 -20.93
N LYS A 23 18.44 17.09 -21.28
CA LYS A 23 18.70 15.97 -22.18
C LYS A 23 19.61 14.95 -21.54
N SER A 24 19.37 13.69 -21.80
CA SER A 24 20.18 12.57 -21.34
C SER A 24 20.92 11.95 -22.49
N ASN A 25 22.19 11.58 -22.26
CA ASN A 25 22.95 10.78 -23.21
C ASN A 25 22.28 9.39 -23.35
N SER A 26 21.98 9.02 -24.59
CA SER A 26 21.38 7.72 -24.95
C SER A 26 22.39 6.72 -25.49
N THR A 27 23.68 7.05 -25.43
CA THR A 27 24.79 6.20 -25.90
C THR A 27 25.68 5.78 -24.73
N ASP A 28 26.51 4.75 -24.95
CA ASP A 28 27.51 4.31 -23.97
C ASP A 28 28.80 5.18 -24.01
N GLU A 29 28.84 6.21 -24.85
CA GLU A 29 29.99 7.12 -24.95
C GLU A 29 30.04 8.08 -23.77
N GLN A 30 31.19 8.23 -23.14
CA GLN A 30 31.40 9.25 -22.11
C GLN A 30 31.45 10.64 -22.77
N MET A 31 30.60 11.53 -22.24
CA MET A 31 30.63 12.93 -22.70
C MET A 31 31.51 13.77 -21.77
N PRO A 32 32.29 14.71 -22.31
CA PRO A 32 33.06 15.61 -21.48
C PRO A 32 32.16 16.52 -20.63
N GLY A 33 32.53 16.70 -19.37
CA GLY A 33 31.83 17.61 -18.46
C GLY A 33 32.37 19.04 -18.60
N PHE A 34 31.57 19.94 -19.08
CA PHE A 34 31.88 21.40 -19.18
C PHE A 34 30.61 22.21 -19.02
N LEU A 35 30.77 23.47 -18.63
CA LEU A 35 29.71 24.47 -18.59
C LEU A 35 30.07 25.59 -19.57
N THR A 36 29.12 26.05 -20.37
CA THR A 36 29.25 27.22 -21.24
C THR A 36 28.30 28.31 -20.82
N VAL A 37 28.74 29.54 -20.88
CA VAL A 37 27.93 30.75 -20.72
C VAL A 37 28.03 31.53 -22.00
N ASP A 38 26.87 31.69 -22.68
CA ASP A 38 26.75 32.42 -23.95
C ASP A 38 26.11 33.79 -23.69
N ASP A 39 26.94 34.75 -23.41
CA ASP A 39 26.58 36.15 -23.18
C ASP A 39 27.50 37.09 -24.01
N ASP A 40 27.49 38.36 -23.66
CA ASP A 40 28.34 39.38 -24.32
C ASP A 40 29.84 39.05 -24.23
N ALA A 41 30.26 38.26 -23.25
CA ALA A 41 31.64 37.78 -23.06
C ALA A 41 31.67 36.25 -22.90
N PRO A 42 31.47 35.49 -23.98
CA PRO A 42 31.26 34.04 -23.92
C PRO A 42 32.40 33.32 -23.23
N SER A 43 32.08 32.48 -22.29
CA SER A 43 33.03 31.76 -21.46
C SER A 43 32.67 30.26 -21.31
N ALA A 44 33.69 29.44 -21.05
CA ALA A 44 33.50 28.03 -20.71
C ALA A 44 34.26 27.66 -19.43
N TYR A 45 33.78 26.66 -18.76
CA TYR A 45 34.38 26.13 -17.52
C TYR A 45 34.58 24.62 -17.70
N ALA A 46 35.80 24.15 -17.58
CA ALA A 46 36.14 22.73 -17.75
C ALA A 46 37.39 22.36 -16.95
N PRO A 47 37.57 21.11 -16.57
CA PRO A 47 36.59 20.04 -16.59
C PRO A 47 35.55 20.19 -15.47
N ILE A 48 34.31 19.68 -15.66
CA ILE A 48 33.30 19.57 -14.63
C ILE A 48 32.97 18.08 -14.48
N SER A 49 33.16 17.52 -13.28
CA SER A 49 32.93 16.10 -13.02
C SER A 49 31.48 15.81 -12.61
N GLY A 50 30.78 16.81 -12.08
CA GLY A 50 29.38 16.72 -11.68
C GLY A 50 28.80 18.10 -11.37
N PHE A 51 27.50 18.11 -11.05
CA PHE A 51 26.75 19.34 -10.78
C PHE A 51 26.20 19.34 -9.33
N THR A 52 27.06 18.96 -8.39
CA THR A 52 26.74 18.97 -6.97
C THR A 52 27.11 20.29 -6.30
N ARG A 53 26.49 20.62 -5.18
CA ARG A 53 26.79 21.85 -4.41
C ARG A 53 28.25 21.91 -3.94
N ALA A 54 28.85 20.76 -3.63
CA ALA A 54 30.25 20.64 -3.25
C ALA A 54 31.18 20.92 -4.45
N GLU A 55 30.87 20.38 -5.63
CA GLU A 55 31.66 20.59 -6.85
C GLU A 55 31.56 22.02 -7.39
N LEU A 56 30.41 22.68 -7.17
CA LEU A 56 30.19 24.09 -7.51
C LEU A 56 30.77 25.06 -6.45
N GLY A 57 31.40 24.54 -5.39
CA GLY A 57 31.98 25.35 -4.32
C GLY A 57 30.96 26.01 -3.38
N CYS A 58 29.71 25.57 -3.41
CA CYS A 58 28.63 26.09 -2.55
C CYS A 58 28.58 25.46 -1.16
N GLU A 59 29.35 24.39 -0.91
CA GLU A 59 29.46 23.72 0.38
C GLU A 59 30.92 23.34 0.67
N CYS A 60 31.36 23.55 1.93
CA CYS A 60 32.63 23.05 2.43
C CYS A 60 32.45 21.59 2.86
N GLY A 61 33.12 20.65 2.22
CA GLY A 61 33.10 19.27 2.65
C GLY A 61 33.26 18.26 1.54
N GLY A 62 34.45 17.94 1.21
CA GLY A 62 34.87 16.88 0.32
C GLY A 62 36.31 17.13 -0.07
N ASN A 63 37.20 16.20 0.26
CA ASN A 63 38.65 16.31 0.00
C ASN A 63 39.01 16.15 -1.49
N MET A 64 38.20 16.62 -2.41
CA MET A 64 38.54 16.63 -3.83
C MET A 64 38.99 18.02 -4.28
N PHE A 65 40.25 18.16 -4.55
CA PHE A 65 40.76 19.29 -5.32
C PHE A 65 40.34 19.11 -6.78
N SER A 66 39.25 19.75 -7.20
CA SER A 66 38.92 19.88 -8.62
C SER A 66 39.39 21.25 -9.09
N MET A 67 40.29 21.29 -10.04
CA MET A 67 40.68 22.53 -10.71
C MET A 67 39.76 22.75 -11.93
N ILE A 68 38.85 23.69 -11.79
CA ILE A 68 38.01 24.16 -12.91
C ILE A 68 38.68 25.37 -13.52
N ASN A 69 39.01 25.29 -14.80
CA ASN A 69 39.58 26.42 -15.54
C ASN A 69 38.48 27.23 -16.19
N LYS A 70 38.49 28.54 -16.01
CA LYS A 70 37.69 29.47 -16.80
C LYS A 70 38.41 29.70 -18.12
N ILE A 71 37.74 29.47 -19.24
CA ILE A 71 38.22 29.61 -20.60
C ILE A 71 37.46 30.79 -21.22
N GLU A 72 38.19 31.78 -21.65
CA GLU A 72 37.62 33.00 -22.25
C GLU A 72 37.73 32.97 -23.80
N ALA A 73 37.11 33.94 -24.46
CA ALA A 73 37.22 34.07 -25.88
C ALA A 73 38.68 34.40 -26.32
N PRO A 74 39.17 33.82 -27.45
CA PRO A 74 38.41 33.11 -28.48
C PRO A 74 38.19 31.59 -28.21
N GLU A 75 38.94 30.97 -27.30
CA GLU A 75 38.93 29.50 -27.05
C GLU A 75 37.59 28.98 -26.59
N SER A 76 36.82 29.77 -25.80
CA SER A 76 35.46 29.40 -25.34
C SER A 76 34.50 29.12 -26.50
N LYS A 77 34.70 29.72 -27.67
CA LYS A 77 33.85 29.47 -28.85
C LYS A 77 33.87 28.02 -29.32
N ALA A 78 35.00 27.32 -29.13
CA ALA A 78 35.09 25.91 -29.48
C ALA A 78 34.17 25.04 -28.58
N TYR A 79 34.07 25.37 -27.29
CA TYR A 79 33.18 24.69 -26.33
C TYR A 79 31.70 24.99 -26.62
N LEU A 80 31.35 26.23 -26.98
CA LEU A 80 30.00 26.57 -27.39
C LEU A 80 29.60 25.80 -28.66
N THR A 81 30.45 25.73 -29.63
CA THR A 81 30.20 24.97 -30.87
C THR A 81 30.05 23.48 -30.59
N LEU A 82 30.89 22.92 -29.71
CA LEU A 82 30.78 21.52 -29.29
C LEU A 82 29.47 21.25 -28.56
N PHE A 83 29.06 22.15 -27.64
CA PHE A 83 27.81 22.06 -26.94
C PHE A 83 26.63 22.02 -27.92
N ASP A 84 26.58 22.96 -28.86
CA ASP A 84 25.49 23.05 -29.83
C ASP A 84 25.41 21.80 -30.72
N GLN A 85 26.57 21.27 -31.16
CA GLN A 85 26.61 20.02 -31.92
C GLN A 85 26.07 18.83 -31.14
N LEU A 86 26.47 18.69 -29.88
CA LEU A 86 25.95 17.63 -28.99
C LEU A 86 24.46 17.81 -28.70
N TRP A 87 24.06 19.07 -28.46
CA TRP A 87 22.69 19.37 -28.03
C TRP A 87 21.65 19.11 -29.14
N VAL A 88 22.01 19.31 -30.40
CA VAL A 88 21.11 19.11 -31.55
C VAL A 88 21.08 17.65 -32.02
N ASP A 89 22.07 16.84 -31.65
CA ASP A 89 22.18 15.45 -32.11
C ASP A 89 21.11 14.56 -31.43
N ARG A 90 19.99 14.34 -32.12
CA ARG A 90 18.87 13.50 -31.66
C ARG A 90 19.20 12.01 -31.53
N ARG A 91 20.35 11.56 -32.10
CA ARG A 91 20.77 10.15 -31.94
C ARG A 91 21.50 9.92 -30.64
N LYS A 92 22.19 10.95 -30.14
CA LYS A 92 22.98 10.89 -28.91
C LYS A 92 22.23 11.44 -27.69
N MET A 93 21.34 12.40 -27.89
CA MET A 93 20.67 13.14 -26.81
C MET A 93 19.16 12.99 -26.89
N LYS A 94 18.57 12.46 -25.81
CA LYS A 94 17.12 12.31 -25.63
C LYS A 94 16.62 13.39 -24.67
N ASP A 95 15.57 14.09 -25.05
CA ASP A 95 14.87 15.00 -24.13
C ASP A 95 14.22 14.24 -22.98
N VAL A 96 14.54 14.63 -21.75
CA VAL A 96 14.04 14.04 -20.50
C VAL A 96 13.43 15.12 -19.58
N THR A 97 13.13 16.30 -20.11
CA THR A 97 12.62 17.43 -19.34
C THR A 97 11.36 17.07 -18.55
N GLU A 98 10.37 16.44 -19.20
CA GLU A 98 9.14 16.03 -18.54
C GLU A 98 9.40 15.00 -17.43
N GLN A 99 10.32 14.07 -17.62
CA GLN A 99 10.68 13.08 -16.62
C GLN A 99 11.34 13.71 -15.38
N VAL A 100 12.18 14.71 -15.57
CA VAL A 100 12.79 15.49 -14.49
C VAL A 100 11.71 16.30 -13.75
N LEU A 101 10.83 16.96 -14.49
CA LEU A 101 9.71 17.71 -13.92
C LEU A 101 8.78 16.79 -13.12
N GLU A 102 8.46 15.61 -13.62
CA GLU A 102 7.64 14.63 -12.92
C GLU A 102 8.30 14.21 -11.59
N ARG A 103 9.61 13.99 -11.55
CA ARG A 103 10.33 13.68 -10.31
C ARG A 103 10.31 14.83 -9.32
N ILE A 104 10.50 16.07 -9.78
CA ILE A 104 10.43 17.26 -8.91
C ILE A 104 9.00 17.45 -8.39
N THR A 105 7.99 17.30 -9.26
CA THR A 105 6.58 17.44 -8.85
C THR A 105 6.12 16.34 -7.91
N THR A 106 6.72 15.16 -7.94
CA THR A 106 6.45 14.10 -6.98
C THR A 106 6.76 14.52 -5.55
N ALA A 107 7.75 15.39 -5.34
CA ALA A 107 8.14 15.88 -4.01
C ALA A 107 7.09 16.78 -3.34
N TYR A 108 6.19 17.41 -4.11
CA TYR A 108 5.11 18.26 -3.57
C TYR A 108 3.68 17.79 -3.91
N ARG A 109 3.52 16.61 -4.54
CA ARG A 109 2.20 15.95 -4.55
C ARG A 109 1.71 15.85 -3.12
N GLU A 110 0.46 16.24 -2.90
CA GLU A 110 -0.18 15.98 -1.62
C GLU A 110 -0.10 14.50 -1.34
N ASN A 111 0.78 14.15 -0.41
CA ASN A 111 0.73 12.84 0.19
C ASN A 111 -0.58 12.82 0.96
N SER A 112 -1.63 12.23 0.38
CA SER A 112 -2.87 12.01 1.12
C SER A 112 -2.53 11.23 2.39
N PRO A 113 -3.28 11.39 3.48
CA PRO A 113 -3.10 10.56 4.68
C PRO A 113 -3.08 9.06 4.35
N GLU A 114 -3.80 8.65 3.31
CA GLU A 114 -3.82 7.29 2.76
C GLU A 114 -2.47 6.88 2.17
N PHE A 115 -1.81 7.76 1.44
CA PHE A 115 -0.48 7.50 0.89
C PHE A 115 0.58 7.41 1.99
N LEU A 116 0.54 8.30 2.98
CA LEU A 116 1.46 8.29 4.11
C LEU A 116 1.27 7.04 4.99
N TYR A 117 0.02 6.65 5.21
CA TYR A 117 -0.30 5.42 5.90
C TYR A 117 0.20 4.20 5.13
N PHE A 118 -0.08 4.13 3.84
CA PHE A 118 0.40 3.07 2.96
C PHE A 118 1.93 3.02 2.91
N PHE A 119 2.59 4.16 2.87
CA PHE A 119 4.04 4.28 2.82
C PHE A 119 4.69 3.90 4.17
N ALA A 120 4.06 4.27 5.30
CA ALA A 120 4.51 3.85 6.63
C ALA A 120 4.36 2.33 6.80
N LEU A 121 3.22 1.77 6.45
CA LEU A 121 3.03 0.31 6.42
C LEU A 121 4.03 -0.37 5.49
N TYR A 122 4.28 0.17 4.33
CA TYR A 122 5.25 -0.36 3.37
C TYR A 122 6.66 -0.49 3.96
N HIS A 123 7.16 0.55 4.65
CA HIS A 123 8.49 0.49 5.26
C HIS A 123 8.57 -0.50 6.42
N ILE A 124 7.50 -0.68 7.16
CA ILE A 124 7.42 -1.64 8.27
C ILE A 124 7.41 -3.08 7.73
N PHE A 125 6.64 -3.34 6.68
CA PHE A 125 6.46 -4.70 6.15
C PHE A 125 7.57 -5.15 5.19
N SER A 126 8.37 -4.24 4.64
CA SER A 126 9.45 -4.62 3.70
C SER A 126 10.50 -5.53 4.35
N ASP A 127 10.72 -5.39 5.65
CA ASP A 127 11.73 -6.15 6.37
C ASP A 127 11.20 -7.50 6.92
N PHE A 128 9.87 -7.66 7.07
CA PHE A 128 9.25 -8.84 7.69
C PHE A 128 8.82 -9.94 6.70
N LEU A 129 8.57 -9.62 5.43
CA LEU A 129 8.09 -10.60 4.44
C LEU A 129 9.13 -11.68 4.06
N THR A 130 10.36 -11.55 4.53
CA THR A 130 11.43 -12.54 4.27
C THR A 130 11.36 -13.77 5.17
N ASN A 131 10.53 -13.81 6.21
CA ASN A 131 10.60 -14.82 7.27
C ASN A 131 9.41 -15.76 7.42
N VAL A 132 8.37 -15.68 6.57
CA VAL A 132 7.26 -16.65 6.63
C VAL A 132 7.64 -17.89 5.83
N SER A 133 8.10 -18.94 6.50
CA SER A 133 8.36 -20.23 5.87
C SER A 133 7.05 -21.00 5.65
N ALA A 134 7.00 -21.76 4.56
CA ALA A 134 5.85 -22.58 4.20
C ALA A 134 5.55 -23.72 5.22
N ASP A 135 6.46 -23.94 6.18
CA ASP A 135 6.40 -25.02 7.16
C ASP A 135 5.53 -24.70 8.38
N ASP A 136 5.08 -23.46 8.53
CA ASP A 136 4.34 -22.99 9.72
C ASP A 136 2.81 -23.16 9.63
N LEU A 137 2.29 -23.79 8.58
CA LEU A 137 0.84 -24.00 8.45
C LEU A 137 0.36 -25.20 9.27
N PRO A 138 -0.62 -25.03 10.16
CA PRO A 138 -1.23 -26.17 10.81
C PRO A 138 -2.00 -27.01 9.76
N ASN A 139 -1.54 -28.24 9.54
CA ASN A 139 -2.13 -29.25 8.66
C ASN A 139 -2.09 -28.96 7.15
N ASP A 140 -0.96 -29.25 6.52
CA ASP A 140 -0.77 -29.22 5.06
C ASP A 140 -1.49 -30.37 4.30
N THR A 141 -2.17 -31.25 5.02
CA THR A 141 -2.78 -32.48 4.50
C THR A 141 -4.16 -32.32 3.86
N ASN A 142 -4.70 -31.09 3.78
CA ASN A 142 -6.07 -30.89 3.29
C ASN A 142 -6.23 -30.71 1.77
N GLY A 143 -5.16 -30.89 0.99
CA GLY A 143 -5.19 -30.83 -0.48
C GLY A 143 -5.46 -29.41 -1.05
N PHE A 144 -5.39 -28.37 -0.24
CA PHE A 144 -5.67 -26.99 -0.67
C PHE A 144 -4.65 -26.48 -1.69
N ARG A 145 -3.37 -26.88 -1.59
CA ARG A 145 -2.31 -26.52 -2.55
C ARG A 145 -2.46 -27.17 -3.93
N GLU A 146 -3.30 -28.20 -4.03
CA GLU A 146 -3.65 -28.85 -5.29
C GLU A 146 -4.82 -28.16 -6.01
N SER A 147 -5.49 -27.22 -5.34
CA SER A 147 -6.65 -26.51 -5.89
C SER A 147 -6.31 -25.67 -7.11
N LYS A 148 -7.31 -25.48 -7.99
CA LYS A 148 -7.17 -24.64 -9.19
C LYS A 148 -6.91 -23.17 -8.85
N VAL A 149 -7.54 -22.66 -7.78
CA VAL A 149 -7.31 -21.30 -7.34
C VAL A 149 -5.86 -21.11 -6.88
N TRP A 150 -5.31 -22.03 -6.08
CA TRP A 150 -3.91 -21.96 -5.66
C TRP A 150 -2.93 -21.97 -6.83
N ASN A 151 -3.15 -22.84 -7.81
CA ASN A 151 -2.30 -22.95 -8.97
C ASN A 151 -2.33 -21.73 -9.91
N LYS A 152 -3.38 -20.91 -9.80
CA LYS A 152 -3.50 -19.64 -10.55
C LYS A 152 -2.89 -18.43 -9.85
N LEU A 153 -2.51 -18.57 -8.59
CA LEU A 153 -1.90 -17.48 -7.84
C LEU A 153 -0.44 -17.25 -8.26
N TYR A 154 -0.07 -16.01 -8.35
CA TYR A 154 1.33 -15.61 -8.41
C TYR A 154 2.04 -15.89 -7.08
N THR A 155 3.35 -16.00 -7.10
CA THR A 155 4.16 -16.31 -5.90
C THR A 155 3.85 -15.34 -4.76
N PHE A 156 3.80 -14.02 -5.01
CA PHE A 156 3.48 -13.05 -3.98
C PHE A 156 2.07 -13.24 -3.38
N GLN A 157 1.09 -13.70 -4.17
CA GLN A 157 -0.25 -13.98 -3.65
C GLN A 157 -0.27 -15.26 -2.80
N LYS A 158 0.52 -16.28 -3.17
CA LYS A 158 0.68 -17.48 -2.36
C LYS A 158 1.26 -17.17 -0.99
N ASP A 159 2.29 -16.36 -0.93
CA ASP A 159 2.88 -15.89 0.33
C ASP A 159 1.85 -15.15 1.18
N ALA A 160 1.04 -14.29 0.56
CA ALA A 160 -0.05 -13.62 1.27
C ALA A 160 -1.09 -14.59 1.83
N VAL A 161 -1.49 -15.61 1.06
CA VAL A 161 -2.47 -16.60 1.53
C VAL A 161 -1.94 -17.33 2.76
N LEU A 162 -0.68 -17.77 2.75
CA LEU A 162 -0.05 -18.44 3.88
C LEU A 162 0.00 -17.52 5.11
N ALA A 163 0.45 -16.29 4.93
CA ALA A 163 0.50 -15.30 6.00
C ALA A 163 -0.90 -14.95 6.55
N ILE A 164 -1.92 -14.81 5.68
CA ILE A 164 -3.32 -14.57 6.11
C ILE A 164 -3.81 -15.74 6.97
N ILE A 165 -3.61 -16.97 6.53
CA ILE A 165 -4.06 -18.16 7.28
C ILE A 165 -3.39 -18.17 8.65
N SER A 166 -2.08 -17.98 8.73
CA SER A 166 -1.35 -17.93 10.00
C SER A 166 -1.93 -16.85 10.93
N LYS A 167 -2.14 -15.62 10.43
CA LYS A 167 -2.71 -14.52 11.21
C LYS A 167 -4.16 -14.79 11.66
N LEU A 168 -4.99 -15.39 10.81
CA LEU A 168 -6.36 -15.77 11.15
C LEU A 168 -6.41 -16.85 12.24
N GLU A 169 -5.51 -17.83 12.21
CA GLU A 169 -5.43 -18.87 13.25
C GLU A 169 -4.92 -18.31 14.58
N GLN A 170 -3.97 -17.38 14.55
CA GLN A 170 -3.36 -16.81 15.75
C GLN A 170 -4.23 -15.70 16.36
N TYR A 171 -4.67 -14.73 15.53
CA TYR A 171 -5.30 -13.48 15.99
C TYR A 171 -6.80 -13.40 15.70
N ASN A 172 -7.41 -14.40 15.07
CA ASN A 172 -8.80 -14.38 14.62
C ASN A 172 -9.16 -13.33 13.57
N GLY A 173 -8.19 -12.56 13.10
CA GLY A 173 -8.42 -11.52 12.10
C GLY A 173 -7.18 -11.13 11.31
N CYS A 174 -7.43 -10.70 10.08
CA CYS A 174 -6.38 -10.16 9.21
C CYS A 174 -6.98 -9.11 8.26
N ILE A 175 -6.23 -8.04 8.02
CA ILE A 175 -6.54 -7.05 6.99
C ILE A 175 -5.57 -7.25 5.82
N LEU A 176 -6.10 -7.56 4.64
CA LEU A 176 -5.35 -7.54 3.39
C LEU A 176 -5.51 -6.15 2.76
N ALA A 177 -4.47 -5.34 2.90
CA ALA A 177 -4.42 -3.94 2.47
C ALA A 177 -3.60 -3.73 1.18
N ASP A 178 -3.51 -4.73 0.33
CA ASP A 178 -2.80 -4.65 -0.95
C ASP A 178 -3.38 -3.56 -1.85
N SER A 179 -2.54 -2.91 -2.64
CA SER A 179 -2.95 -1.91 -3.63
C SER A 179 -4.01 -2.44 -4.59
N VAL A 180 -4.79 -1.53 -5.16
CA VAL A 180 -5.81 -1.89 -6.18
C VAL A 180 -5.13 -2.61 -7.37
N GLY A 181 -5.79 -3.67 -7.86
CA GLY A 181 -5.29 -4.44 -9.01
C GLY A 181 -4.30 -5.57 -8.67
N LEU A 182 -3.96 -5.79 -7.40
CA LEU A 182 -3.09 -6.90 -6.97
C LEU A 182 -3.83 -8.23 -6.75
N GLY A 183 -5.10 -8.31 -7.11
CA GLY A 183 -5.87 -9.56 -7.08
C GLY A 183 -6.30 -10.00 -5.69
N LYS A 184 -6.64 -9.08 -4.78
CA LYS A 184 -7.14 -9.40 -3.43
C LYS A 184 -8.25 -10.44 -3.42
N THR A 185 -9.15 -10.40 -4.40
CA THR A 185 -10.24 -11.38 -4.53
C THR A 185 -9.70 -12.79 -4.71
N PHE A 186 -8.71 -13.01 -5.61
CA PHE A 186 -8.12 -14.33 -5.81
C PHE A 186 -7.34 -14.82 -4.60
N THR A 187 -6.61 -13.94 -3.94
CA THR A 187 -5.94 -14.25 -2.66
C THR A 187 -6.98 -14.71 -1.61
N ALA A 188 -8.09 -13.99 -1.48
CA ALA A 188 -9.15 -14.35 -0.53
C ALA A 188 -9.86 -15.65 -0.92
N LEU A 189 -10.09 -15.92 -2.23
CA LEU A 189 -10.67 -17.20 -2.70
C LEU A 189 -9.81 -18.40 -2.31
N ALA A 190 -8.48 -18.27 -2.35
CA ALA A 190 -7.58 -19.33 -1.90
C ALA A 190 -7.65 -19.55 -0.38
N VAL A 191 -7.76 -18.45 0.41
CA VAL A 191 -8.02 -18.55 1.86
C VAL A 191 -9.36 -19.25 2.12
N ILE A 192 -10.43 -18.87 1.39
CA ILE A 192 -11.74 -19.51 1.47
C ILE A 192 -11.62 -21.02 1.20
N LYS A 193 -10.89 -21.39 0.14
CA LYS A 193 -10.69 -22.81 -0.21
C LYS A 193 -10.01 -23.60 0.90
N TYR A 194 -9.02 -23.00 1.58
CA TYR A 194 -8.37 -23.64 2.73
C TYR A 194 -9.38 -23.94 3.85
N TYR A 195 -10.25 -23.00 4.19
CA TYR A 195 -11.25 -23.16 5.25
C TYR A 195 -12.38 -24.11 4.83
N GLU A 196 -12.84 -24.05 3.58
CA GLU A 196 -13.85 -24.99 3.05
C GLU A 196 -13.36 -26.44 3.02
N ASN A 197 -12.08 -26.67 2.72
CA ASN A 197 -11.49 -28.01 2.77
C ASN A 197 -11.44 -28.58 4.19
N ARG A 198 -11.58 -27.72 5.20
CA ARG A 198 -11.75 -28.11 6.62
C ARG A 198 -13.22 -28.21 7.04
N ASN A 199 -14.15 -28.19 6.06
CA ASN A 199 -15.60 -28.18 6.27
C ASN A 199 -16.14 -27.00 7.09
N LEU A 200 -15.44 -25.85 7.08
CA LEU A 200 -15.85 -24.64 7.74
C LEU A 200 -16.72 -23.79 6.82
N ARG A 201 -17.72 -23.13 7.40
CA ARG A 201 -18.65 -22.28 6.65
C ARG A 201 -18.11 -20.89 6.48
N VAL A 202 -18.18 -20.37 5.26
CA VAL A 202 -17.64 -19.07 4.89
C VAL A 202 -18.75 -18.15 4.40
N LEU A 203 -18.76 -16.91 4.95
CA LEU A 203 -19.58 -15.80 4.50
C LEU A 203 -18.71 -14.74 3.83
N VAL A 204 -19.10 -14.31 2.66
CA VAL A 204 -18.53 -13.12 2.00
C VAL A 204 -19.54 -11.98 2.11
N LEU A 205 -19.12 -10.88 2.71
CA LEU A 205 -19.86 -9.64 2.78
C LEU A 205 -19.23 -8.61 1.82
N CYS A 206 -19.95 -8.17 0.82
CA CYS A 206 -19.46 -7.21 -0.17
C CYS A 206 -20.47 -6.10 -0.48
N PRO A 207 -20.03 -4.97 -1.07
CA PRO A 207 -20.95 -4.03 -1.69
C PRO A 207 -21.74 -4.68 -2.83
N LYS A 208 -23.03 -4.38 -2.96
CA LYS A 208 -23.89 -5.00 -3.98
C LYS A 208 -23.31 -4.88 -5.41
N LYS A 209 -22.66 -3.76 -5.72
CA LYS A 209 -22.03 -3.52 -7.03
C LYS A 209 -20.83 -4.43 -7.33
N LEU A 210 -20.24 -5.07 -6.30
CA LEU A 210 -19.12 -5.99 -6.43
C LEU A 210 -19.54 -7.47 -6.30
N ALA A 211 -20.84 -7.75 -6.20
CA ALA A 211 -21.35 -9.10 -6.00
C ALA A 211 -20.93 -10.07 -7.11
N ASP A 212 -20.91 -9.61 -8.35
CA ASP A 212 -20.54 -10.44 -9.52
C ASP A 212 -19.07 -10.92 -9.43
N ASN A 213 -18.21 -10.13 -8.83
CA ASN A 213 -16.80 -10.52 -8.58
C ASN A 213 -16.69 -11.73 -7.65
N TRP A 214 -17.70 -12.01 -6.85
CA TRP A 214 -17.74 -13.12 -5.91
C TRP A 214 -18.64 -14.25 -6.40
N THR A 215 -19.82 -13.95 -6.94
CA THR A 215 -20.75 -14.97 -7.41
C THR A 215 -20.25 -15.73 -8.62
N THR A 216 -19.41 -15.11 -9.47
CA THR A 216 -18.78 -15.76 -10.64
C THR A 216 -17.94 -17.00 -10.24
N TYR A 217 -17.29 -16.96 -9.11
CA TYR A 217 -16.41 -18.04 -8.65
C TYR A 217 -17.14 -19.06 -7.76
N LYS A 218 -18.37 -18.80 -7.39
CA LYS A 218 -19.25 -19.70 -6.67
C LYS A 218 -19.98 -20.61 -7.65
N ALA A 219 -19.96 -21.91 -7.43
CA ALA A 219 -20.65 -22.90 -8.26
C ALA A 219 -20.18 -23.00 -9.75
N ASN A 220 -20.97 -23.69 -10.57
CA ASN A 220 -20.61 -24.04 -11.94
C ASN A 220 -21.01 -22.96 -12.97
N TYR A 221 -20.45 -21.78 -12.86
CA TYR A 221 -20.61 -20.77 -13.90
C TYR A 221 -19.76 -21.13 -15.13
N VAL A 222 -20.31 -20.92 -16.32
CA VAL A 222 -19.66 -21.27 -17.60
C VAL A 222 -18.29 -20.60 -17.78
N ASN A 223 -18.10 -19.40 -17.22
CA ASN A 223 -16.87 -18.63 -17.30
C ASN A 223 -16.01 -18.69 -16.03
N ASN A 224 -16.25 -19.65 -15.14
CA ASN A 224 -15.49 -19.79 -13.91
C ASN A 224 -14.19 -20.58 -14.12
N PRO A 225 -13.00 -19.96 -14.13
CA PRO A 225 -11.73 -20.63 -14.37
C PRO A 225 -11.28 -21.54 -13.22
N ILE A 226 -11.99 -21.50 -12.08
CA ILE A 226 -11.73 -22.32 -10.89
C ILE A 226 -12.95 -23.18 -10.51
N ALA A 227 -13.85 -23.43 -11.45
CA ALA A 227 -15.08 -24.22 -11.22
C ALA A 227 -14.81 -25.62 -10.62
N ALA A 228 -13.67 -26.22 -10.95
CA ALA A 228 -13.25 -27.52 -10.40
C ALA A 228 -13.04 -27.52 -8.88
N ASP A 229 -12.78 -26.36 -8.28
CA ASP A 229 -12.62 -26.22 -6.83
C ASP A 229 -13.94 -26.29 -6.06
N ARG A 230 -15.08 -26.13 -6.75
CA ARG A 230 -16.45 -26.25 -6.20
C ARG A 230 -16.65 -25.43 -4.93
N LEU A 231 -16.25 -24.14 -4.96
CA LEU A 231 -16.40 -23.22 -3.83
C LEU A 231 -17.90 -23.04 -3.45
N ARG A 232 -18.20 -23.02 -2.16
CA ARG A 232 -19.57 -23.07 -1.62
C ARG A 232 -19.93 -21.91 -0.69
N TYR A 233 -19.05 -20.92 -0.50
CA TYR A 233 -19.29 -19.79 0.38
C TYR A 233 -20.60 -19.05 0.08
N ASP A 234 -21.18 -18.43 1.11
CA ASP A 234 -22.34 -17.57 0.93
C ASP A 234 -21.92 -16.14 0.61
N VAL A 235 -22.67 -15.48 -0.28
CA VAL A 235 -22.42 -14.08 -0.66
C VAL A 235 -23.64 -13.25 -0.25
N LEU A 236 -23.41 -12.27 0.63
CA LEU A 236 -24.40 -11.32 1.09
C LEU A 236 -23.87 -9.90 0.97
N TYR A 237 -24.78 -8.93 0.98
CA TYR A 237 -24.41 -7.54 0.84
C TYR A 237 -24.26 -6.86 2.21
N HIS A 238 -23.42 -5.83 2.29
CA HIS A 238 -23.31 -5.02 3.52
C HIS A 238 -24.66 -4.50 4.00
N THR A 239 -25.60 -4.21 3.07
CA THR A 239 -26.95 -3.74 3.37
C THR A 239 -27.85 -4.81 3.98
N ASP A 240 -27.56 -6.09 3.75
CA ASP A 240 -28.38 -7.19 4.27
C ASP A 240 -28.28 -7.33 5.80
N LEU A 241 -27.15 -6.90 6.36
CA LEU A 241 -27.02 -6.80 7.83
C LEU A 241 -28.10 -5.92 8.46
N SER A 242 -28.61 -4.92 7.74
CA SER A 242 -29.67 -4.02 8.23
C SER A 242 -31.08 -4.54 8.02
N ARG A 243 -31.24 -5.70 7.38
CA ARG A 243 -32.54 -6.31 7.06
C ARG A 243 -32.91 -7.37 8.09
N SER A 244 -34.20 -7.45 8.42
CA SER A 244 -34.74 -8.49 9.29
C SER A 244 -35.27 -9.70 8.54
N GLY A 245 -35.40 -9.62 7.19
CA GLY A 245 -35.91 -10.70 6.34
C GLY A 245 -35.90 -10.31 4.86
N GLY A 246 -36.52 -11.15 4.04
CA GLY A 246 -36.55 -11.03 2.60
C GLY A 246 -35.40 -11.77 1.92
N PHE A 247 -35.38 -11.73 0.58
CA PHE A 247 -34.38 -12.45 -0.22
C PHE A 247 -33.21 -11.57 -0.60
N SER A 248 -32.00 -12.15 -0.56
CA SER A 248 -30.76 -11.56 -1.06
C SER A 248 -29.93 -12.63 -1.75
N GLY A 249 -29.57 -12.43 -3.02
CA GLY A 249 -28.76 -13.38 -3.79
C GLY A 249 -29.30 -14.82 -3.81
N GLY A 250 -30.65 -14.99 -3.75
CA GLY A 250 -31.29 -16.30 -3.66
C GLY A 250 -31.41 -16.87 -2.23
N THR A 251 -30.86 -16.19 -1.23
CA THR A 251 -30.91 -16.62 0.17
C THR A 251 -32.06 -15.89 0.92
N ASP A 252 -32.87 -16.64 1.66
CA ASP A 252 -33.89 -16.09 2.54
C ASP A 252 -33.23 -15.66 3.88
N LEU A 253 -33.12 -14.35 4.09
CA LEU A 253 -32.45 -13.78 5.26
C LEU A 253 -33.14 -14.09 6.58
N SER A 254 -34.46 -14.38 6.56
CA SER A 254 -35.23 -14.74 7.76
C SER A 254 -34.88 -16.12 8.30
N LYS A 255 -34.40 -17.01 7.40
CA LYS A 255 -33.99 -18.38 7.73
C LYS A 255 -32.50 -18.57 7.88
N LEU A 256 -31.72 -17.50 7.70
CA LEU A 256 -30.28 -17.57 7.75
C LEU A 256 -29.80 -17.65 9.20
N ASN A 257 -29.04 -18.71 9.50
CA ASN A 257 -28.31 -18.77 10.76
C ASN A 257 -26.99 -17.99 10.65
N TRP A 258 -27.03 -16.72 11.07
CA TRP A 258 -25.90 -15.80 11.00
C TRP A 258 -24.71 -16.22 11.86
N SER A 259 -24.95 -16.96 12.97
CA SER A 259 -23.90 -17.42 13.88
C SER A 259 -23.17 -18.69 13.40
N ALA A 260 -23.59 -19.27 12.29
CA ALA A 260 -23.03 -20.53 11.80
C ALA A 260 -21.79 -20.38 10.91
N TYR A 261 -21.26 -19.18 10.79
CA TYR A 261 -20.08 -18.93 9.95
C TYR A 261 -18.78 -18.93 10.77
N ASP A 262 -17.81 -19.71 10.30
CA ASP A 262 -16.50 -19.86 10.91
C ASP A 262 -15.50 -18.81 10.38
N LEU A 263 -15.72 -18.35 9.13
CA LEU A 263 -14.96 -17.28 8.49
C LEU A 263 -15.90 -16.27 7.84
N VAL A 264 -15.65 -14.99 8.11
CA VAL A 264 -16.29 -13.88 7.41
C VAL A 264 -15.24 -13.13 6.62
N VAL A 265 -15.43 -13.04 5.30
CA VAL A 265 -14.60 -12.22 4.41
C VAL A 265 -15.37 -10.93 4.12
N ILE A 266 -14.80 -9.80 4.46
CA ILE A 266 -15.42 -8.48 4.27
C ILE A 266 -14.68 -7.74 3.17
N ASP A 267 -15.28 -7.67 1.98
CA ASP A 267 -14.75 -6.87 0.87
C ASP A 267 -15.11 -5.40 1.08
N GLU A 268 -14.18 -4.50 0.77
CA GLU A 268 -14.27 -3.07 1.05
C GLU A 268 -14.57 -2.79 2.54
N SER A 269 -13.75 -3.40 3.41
CA SER A 269 -13.94 -3.37 4.87
C SER A 269 -13.91 -1.97 5.48
N HIS A 270 -13.37 -0.97 4.77
CA HIS A 270 -13.43 0.44 5.18
C HIS A 270 -14.86 0.96 5.41
N ASN A 271 -15.88 0.28 4.87
CA ASN A 271 -17.29 0.60 5.15
C ASN A 271 -17.71 0.31 6.61
N PHE A 272 -16.89 -0.41 7.36
CA PHE A 272 -17.11 -0.73 8.77
C PHE A 272 -16.21 0.07 9.73
N ARG A 273 -15.47 1.05 9.24
CA ARG A 273 -14.51 1.86 10.00
C ARG A 273 -15.12 2.71 11.14
N ASN A 274 -16.39 3.11 11.00
CA ASN A 274 -17.02 4.03 11.96
C ASN A 274 -17.34 3.37 13.31
N GLY A 275 -17.14 2.05 13.43
CA GLY A 275 -17.38 1.33 14.68
C GLY A 275 -18.84 1.24 15.07
N GLY A 276 -19.05 0.97 16.38
CA GLY A 276 -20.35 0.64 16.95
C GLY A 276 -21.13 1.82 17.53
N ASP A 277 -20.73 3.08 17.28
CA ASP A 277 -21.48 4.22 17.74
C ASP A 277 -22.90 4.19 17.12
N ALA A 278 -23.91 4.13 17.98
CA ALA A 278 -25.30 4.21 17.55
C ALA A 278 -25.51 5.53 16.78
N ASP A 279 -26.38 5.51 15.79
CA ASP A 279 -26.83 6.75 15.18
C ASP A 279 -27.58 7.62 16.21
N LYS A 280 -27.85 8.89 15.86
CA LYS A 280 -28.54 9.84 16.75
C LYS A 280 -29.93 9.35 17.19
N GLU A 281 -30.49 8.33 16.52
CA GLU A 281 -31.79 7.73 16.81
C GLU A 281 -31.68 6.44 17.63
N GLY A 282 -30.49 6.05 18.08
CA GLY A 282 -30.25 4.83 18.87
C GLY A 282 -30.40 3.52 18.09
N LYS A 283 -30.45 3.58 16.75
CA LYS A 283 -30.52 2.38 15.90
C LYS A 283 -29.15 1.73 15.76
N GLU A 284 -29.13 0.39 15.86
CA GLU A 284 -27.94 -0.39 15.56
C GLU A 284 -27.46 -0.16 14.13
N ASN A 285 -26.21 0.25 13.99
CA ASN A 285 -25.57 0.37 12.67
C ASN A 285 -25.13 -1.01 12.15
N ARG A 286 -24.64 -1.06 10.89
CA ARG A 286 -24.19 -2.30 10.24
C ARG A 286 -23.04 -2.98 10.99
N TYR A 287 -22.14 -2.19 11.57
CA TYR A 287 -21.01 -2.68 12.35
C TYR A 287 -21.50 -3.43 13.60
N THR A 288 -22.38 -2.81 14.39
CA THR A 288 -22.96 -3.40 15.60
C THR A 288 -23.74 -4.67 15.25
N ARG A 289 -24.48 -4.66 14.14
CA ARG A 289 -25.23 -5.85 13.69
C ARG A 289 -24.31 -6.99 13.25
N LEU A 290 -23.22 -6.70 12.53
CA LEU A 290 -22.21 -7.70 12.19
C LEU A 290 -21.60 -8.31 13.47
N MET A 291 -21.23 -7.45 14.41
CA MET A 291 -20.67 -7.88 15.71
C MET A 291 -21.64 -8.76 16.48
N ASN A 292 -22.90 -8.33 16.63
CA ASN A 292 -23.87 -9.00 17.51
C ASN A 292 -24.57 -10.19 16.86
N LYS A 293 -24.73 -10.23 15.53
CA LYS A 293 -25.44 -11.33 14.84
C LYS A 293 -24.51 -12.42 14.33
N VAL A 294 -23.29 -12.06 13.95
CA VAL A 294 -22.38 -12.97 13.23
C VAL A 294 -21.18 -13.34 14.11
N ILE A 295 -20.46 -12.32 14.58
CA ILE A 295 -19.14 -12.54 15.16
C ILE A 295 -19.26 -13.08 16.61
N ARG A 296 -19.87 -12.34 17.53
CA ARG A 296 -19.99 -12.73 18.95
C ARG A 296 -20.78 -14.01 19.19
N PRO A 297 -21.89 -14.29 18.47
CA PRO A 297 -22.61 -15.55 18.66
C PRO A 297 -21.94 -16.75 18.01
N GLY A 298 -20.96 -16.52 17.12
CA GLY A 298 -20.20 -17.57 16.46
C GLY A 298 -19.19 -18.23 17.40
N ALA A 299 -18.79 -19.46 17.07
CA ALA A 299 -17.73 -20.17 17.79
C ALA A 299 -16.37 -19.76 17.26
N ARG A 300 -15.82 -18.62 17.69
CA ARG A 300 -14.55 -18.05 17.23
C ARG A 300 -14.55 -17.72 15.72
N THR A 301 -15.53 -16.95 15.27
CA THR A 301 -15.61 -16.51 13.87
C THR A 301 -14.37 -15.69 13.48
N ARG A 302 -13.63 -16.18 12.49
CA ARG A 302 -12.47 -15.47 11.95
C ARG A 302 -12.93 -14.36 11.00
N VAL A 303 -12.18 -13.30 10.93
CA VAL A 303 -12.54 -12.13 10.08
C VAL A 303 -11.38 -11.76 9.15
N LEU A 304 -11.56 -11.98 7.85
CA LEU A 304 -10.66 -11.51 6.81
C LEU A 304 -11.23 -10.22 6.19
N MET A 305 -10.51 -9.15 6.30
CA MET A 305 -10.90 -7.82 5.81
C MET A 305 -10.08 -7.45 4.58
N LEU A 306 -10.75 -7.08 3.49
CA LEU A 306 -10.11 -6.64 2.26
C LEU A 306 -10.37 -5.15 2.06
N SER A 307 -9.34 -4.36 1.95
CA SER A 307 -9.44 -2.94 1.66
C SER A 307 -8.16 -2.42 1.05
N ALA A 308 -8.25 -1.58 0.03
CA ALA A 308 -7.07 -0.86 -0.45
C ALA A 308 -6.71 0.33 0.45
N THR A 309 -7.66 0.81 1.25
CA THR A 309 -7.54 1.99 2.10
C THR A 309 -8.19 1.72 3.46
N PRO A 310 -7.56 0.87 4.33
CA PRO A 310 -8.15 0.51 5.62
C PRO A 310 -8.21 1.69 6.61
N VAL A 311 -7.40 2.72 6.39
CA VAL A 311 -7.42 3.99 7.13
C VAL A 311 -7.75 5.12 6.17
N ASN A 312 -8.61 6.03 6.57
CA ASN A 312 -8.91 7.24 5.81
C ASN A 312 -8.24 8.47 6.46
N ASN A 313 -8.67 8.86 7.64
CA ASN A 313 -8.15 10.05 8.31
C ASN A 313 -7.77 9.82 9.79
N ARG A 314 -8.06 8.65 10.34
CA ARG A 314 -7.88 8.36 11.76
C ARG A 314 -7.43 6.93 11.98
N PHE A 315 -6.49 6.73 12.87
CA PHE A 315 -6.10 5.37 13.29
C PHE A 315 -7.24 4.63 14.01
N TYR A 316 -8.21 5.34 14.55
CA TYR A 316 -9.43 4.74 15.09
C TYR A 316 -10.25 3.98 14.03
N ASP A 317 -10.17 4.37 12.74
CA ASP A 317 -10.81 3.65 11.64
C ASP A 317 -10.27 2.22 11.53
N LEU A 318 -8.96 2.06 11.73
CA LEU A 318 -8.29 0.77 11.73
C LEU A 318 -8.62 -0.01 13.00
N ARG A 319 -8.53 0.62 14.18
CA ARG A 319 -8.91 -0.01 15.45
C ARG A 319 -10.31 -0.60 15.40
N ASN A 320 -11.27 0.15 14.86
CA ASN A 320 -12.65 -0.31 14.76
C ASN A 320 -12.79 -1.52 13.83
N GLN A 321 -12.06 -1.56 12.72
CA GLN A 321 -12.03 -2.74 11.87
C GLN A 321 -11.40 -3.93 12.61
N LEU A 322 -10.26 -3.73 13.27
CA LEU A 322 -9.59 -4.79 14.05
C LEU A 322 -10.43 -5.29 15.22
N ALA A 323 -11.28 -4.45 15.81
CA ALA A 323 -12.18 -4.84 16.89
C ALA A 323 -13.16 -5.96 16.47
N LEU A 324 -13.42 -6.15 15.17
CA LEU A 324 -14.17 -7.30 14.69
C LEU A 324 -13.42 -8.62 14.95
N ALA A 325 -12.09 -8.63 14.91
CA ALA A 325 -11.27 -9.81 15.11
C ALA A 325 -11.20 -10.27 16.58
N TYR A 326 -11.23 -9.33 17.51
CA TYR A 326 -11.23 -9.62 18.97
C TYR A 326 -12.60 -9.41 19.62
N GLU A 327 -13.68 -9.42 18.84
CA GLU A 327 -15.06 -9.34 19.30
C GLU A 327 -15.36 -8.09 20.15
N GLY A 328 -14.57 -7.04 19.99
CA GLY A 328 -14.62 -5.83 20.80
C GLY A 328 -14.02 -5.98 22.21
N ASN A 329 -13.40 -7.12 22.52
CA ASN A 329 -12.72 -7.38 23.79
C ASN A 329 -11.21 -7.51 23.58
N SER A 330 -10.46 -6.42 23.69
CA SER A 330 -9.03 -6.37 23.44
C SER A 330 -8.19 -7.26 24.38
N SER A 331 -8.73 -7.68 25.53
CA SER A 331 -8.04 -8.61 26.41
C SER A 331 -7.82 -9.98 25.75
N ALA A 332 -8.59 -10.33 24.73
CA ALA A 332 -8.41 -11.56 23.95
C ALA A 332 -7.08 -11.60 23.19
N TRP A 333 -6.43 -10.44 23.02
CA TRP A 333 -5.12 -10.32 22.37
C TRP A 333 -3.96 -10.06 23.36
N ALA A 334 -4.25 -9.82 24.64
CA ALA A 334 -3.22 -9.49 25.63
C ALA A 334 -2.10 -10.54 25.73
N ASP A 335 -2.46 -11.83 25.64
CA ASP A 335 -1.48 -12.93 25.68
C ASP A 335 -0.90 -13.31 24.30
N LYS A 336 -1.39 -12.70 23.23
CA LYS A 336 -1.02 -13.03 21.84
C LYS A 336 -0.09 -12.01 21.21
N LEU A 337 -0.13 -10.79 21.70
CA LEU A 337 0.72 -9.69 21.26
C LEU A 337 1.84 -9.47 22.26
N SER A 338 3.04 -9.22 21.78
CA SER A 338 4.19 -8.87 22.63
C SER A 338 4.19 -7.38 23.03
N THR A 339 3.00 -6.81 23.24
CA THR A 339 2.82 -5.39 23.58
C THR A 339 2.74 -5.19 25.09
N HIS A 340 3.24 -4.03 25.56
CA HIS A 340 3.23 -3.66 26.98
C HIS A 340 1.95 -2.93 27.39
N ARG A 341 1.13 -2.51 26.43
CA ARG A 341 -0.08 -1.70 26.64
C ARG A 341 -1.29 -2.35 25.99
N SER A 342 -2.48 -1.93 26.42
CA SER A 342 -3.73 -2.37 25.79
C SER A 342 -3.86 -1.81 24.36
N VAL A 343 -4.59 -2.53 23.52
CA VAL A 343 -4.85 -2.12 22.13
C VAL A 343 -5.44 -0.69 22.07
N GLU A 344 -6.37 -0.38 23.00
CA GLU A 344 -7.00 0.94 23.09
C GLU A 344 -6.02 2.06 23.41
N GLU A 345 -5.06 1.80 24.32
CA GLU A 345 -4.02 2.78 24.65
C GLU A 345 -3.05 3.00 23.51
N ILE A 346 -2.67 1.91 22.84
CA ILE A 346 -1.76 1.97 21.69
C ILE A 346 -2.38 2.84 20.58
N PHE A 347 -3.62 2.57 20.19
CA PHE A 347 -4.30 3.37 19.16
C PHE A 347 -4.57 4.81 19.58
N ARG A 348 -4.84 5.07 20.87
CA ARG A 348 -4.99 6.42 21.42
C ARG A 348 -3.68 7.21 21.31
N ASN A 349 -2.56 6.58 21.65
CA ASN A 349 -1.24 7.20 21.57
C ASN A 349 -0.83 7.44 20.12
N ALA A 350 -1.06 6.46 19.25
CA ALA A 350 -0.82 6.61 17.81
C ALA A 350 -1.62 7.77 17.21
N GLN A 351 -2.91 7.90 17.57
CA GLN A 351 -3.74 9.02 17.10
C GLN A 351 -3.26 10.37 17.64
N LYS A 352 -2.79 10.45 18.89
CA LYS A 352 -2.18 11.66 19.43
C LYS A 352 -0.90 12.05 18.68
N ALA A 353 -0.04 11.07 18.42
CA ALA A 353 1.18 11.27 17.63
C ALA A 353 0.85 11.77 16.22
N PHE A 354 -0.11 11.15 15.54
CA PHE A 354 -0.57 11.58 14.23
C PHE A 354 -1.13 13.00 14.22
N ASN A 355 -1.95 13.36 15.20
CA ASN A 355 -2.49 14.70 15.33
C ASN A 355 -1.39 15.75 15.59
N ALA A 356 -0.42 15.43 16.46
CA ALA A 356 0.73 16.29 16.72
C ALA A 356 1.59 16.48 15.45
N TRP A 357 1.85 15.40 14.72
CA TRP A 357 2.56 15.45 13.45
C TRP A 357 1.81 16.24 12.38
N SER A 358 0.50 16.07 12.25
CA SER A 358 -0.31 16.78 11.25
C SER A 358 -0.42 18.29 11.53
N ASN A 359 -0.26 18.70 12.78
CA ASN A 359 -0.25 20.11 13.22
C ASN A 359 1.15 20.72 13.30
N SER A 360 2.21 19.94 13.03
CA SER A 360 3.58 20.46 12.99
C SER A 360 3.84 21.29 11.73
N ASP A 361 4.94 22.04 11.73
CA ASP A 361 5.37 22.81 10.57
C ASP A 361 5.58 21.91 9.35
N ALA A 362 5.33 22.44 8.15
CA ALA A 362 5.37 21.66 6.92
C ALA A 362 6.74 21.00 6.67
N GLU A 363 7.83 21.59 7.15
CA GLU A 363 9.19 21.07 7.07
C GLU A 363 9.41 19.82 7.93
N LEU A 364 8.66 19.69 9.03
CA LEU A 364 8.73 18.58 9.97
C LEU A 364 7.74 17.45 9.62
N ARG A 365 6.80 17.69 8.69
CA ARG A 365 5.82 16.67 8.27
C ARG A 365 6.40 15.64 7.30
N THR A 366 7.43 14.93 7.74
CA THR A 366 8.03 13.82 7.00
C THR A 366 7.54 12.48 7.53
N THR A 367 7.57 11.46 6.69
CA THR A 367 7.22 10.08 7.10
C THR A 367 8.14 9.60 8.22
N ASP A 368 9.44 9.89 8.12
CA ASP A 368 10.41 9.50 9.15
C ASP A 368 10.10 10.13 10.51
N GLN A 369 9.63 11.38 10.52
CA GLN A 369 9.19 12.05 11.75
C GLN A 369 7.97 11.33 12.35
N LEU A 370 6.96 11.02 11.53
CA LEU A 370 5.78 10.27 11.99
C LEU A 370 6.18 8.90 12.54
N MET A 371 7.04 8.17 11.83
CA MET A 371 7.54 6.87 12.26
C MET A 371 8.22 6.91 13.64
N ARG A 372 9.02 7.96 13.89
CA ARG A 372 9.68 8.16 15.21
C ARG A 372 8.72 8.52 16.34
N MET A 373 7.58 9.11 16.00
CA MET A 373 6.55 9.50 16.97
C MET A 373 5.61 8.35 17.33
N LEU A 374 5.52 7.33 16.47
CA LEU A 374 4.72 6.13 16.71
C LEU A 374 5.48 5.16 17.60
N ASP A 375 4.76 4.52 18.51
CA ASP A 375 5.29 3.53 19.45
C ASP A 375 5.56 2.19 18.77
N PHE A 376 6.55 1.45 19.25
CA PHE A 376 6.84 0.07 18.81
C PHE A 376 5.61 -0.84 18.94
N ASP A 377 4.85 -0.73 20.02
CA ASP A 377 3.63 -1.51 20.25
C ASP A 377 2.60 -1.33 19.12
N PHE A 378 2.53 -0.13 18.51
CA PHE A 378 1.64 0.13 17.38
C PHE A 378 2.06 -0.67 16.13
N PHE A 379 3.35 -0.73 15.86
CA PHE A 379 3.89 -1.51 14.76
C PHE A 379 3.71 -3.01 14.97
N GLU A 380 3.89 -3.48 16.20
CA GLU A 380 3.64 -4.87 16.58
C GLU A 380 2.21 -5.31 16.27
N ILE A 381 1.20 -4.48 16.62
CA ILE A 381 -0.20 -4.76 16.27
C ILE A 381 -0.38 -4.81 14.75
N LEU A 382 0.15 -3.82 14.03
CA LEU A 382 -0.02 -3.76 12.58
C LEU A 382 0.60 -4.98 11.91
N ASP A 383 1.81 -5.34 12.31
CA ASP A 383 2.48 -6.53 11.76
C ASP A 383 1.68 -7.79 12.05
N SER A 384 1.18 -7.95 13.25
CA SER A 384 0.43 -9.13 13.67
C SER A 384 -0.85 -9.38 12.87
N VAL A 385 -1.54 -8.33 12.39
CA VAL A 385 -2.90 -8.47 11.84
C VAL A 385 -3.11 -7.83 10.48
N THR A 386 -2.08 -7.29 9.84
CA THR A 386 -2.22 -6.70 8.50
C THR A 386 -1.21 -7.26 7.51
N ILE A 387 -1.58 -7.22 6.23
CA ILE A 387 -0.70 -7.47 5.09
C ILE A 387 -0.95 -6.34 4.12
N ALA A 388 0.10 -5.60 3.75
CA ALA A 388 0.00 -4.46 2.85
C ALA A 388 1.17 -4.47 1.88
N ARG A 389 0.88 -4.52 0.57
CA ARG A 389 1.91 -4.52 -0.47
C ARG A 389 1.54 -3.54 -1.57
N SER A 390 2.56 -2.87 -2.09
CA SER A 390 2.44 -2.00 -3.25
C SER A 390 2.92 -2.70 -4.51
N ARG A 391 2.54 -2.18 -5.68
CA ARG A 391 3.08 -2.65 -6.96
C ARG A 391 4.61 -2.54 -6.98
N ARG A 392 5.17 -1.42 -6.49
CA ARG A 392 6.63 -1.21 -6.40
C ARG A 392 7.32 -2.24 -5.49
N HIS A 393 6.66 -2.63 -4.40
CA HIS A 393 7.18 -3.68 -3.53
C HIS A 393 7.28 -5.01 -4.29
N ILE A 394 6.21 -5.38 -5.00
CA ILE A 394 6.19 -6.63 -5.76
C ILE A 394 7.23 -6.59 -6.88
N GLU A 395 7.36 -5.50 -7.62
CA GLU A 395 8.39 -5.31 -8.65
C GLU A 395 9.82 -5.45 -8.11
N LYS A 396 10.04 -5.03 -6.88
CA LYS A 396 11.38 -5.07 -6.26
C LYS A 396 11.77 -6.45 -5.73
N TYR A 397 10.81 -7.21 -5.18
CA TYR A 397 11.12 -8.42 -4.41
C TYR A 397 10.64 -9.72 -5.07
N TYR A 398 9.83 -9.65 -6.12
CA TYR A 398 9.31 -10.82 -6.80
C TYR A 398 9.73 -10.86 -8.28
N ASN A 399 9.77 -12.07 -8.84
CA ASN A 399 10.18 -12.27 -10.24
C ASN A 399 9.11 -11.73 -11.20
N MET A 400 9.37 -10.60 -11.83
CA MET A 400 8.44 -9.97 -12.77
C MET A 400 8.20 -10.78 -14.06
N ASN A 401 9.06 -11.75 -14.40
CA ASN A 401 8.84 -12.62 -15.55
C ASN A 401 7.60 -13.53 -15.36
N GLU A 402 7.25 -13.84 -14.12
CA GLU A 402 6.05 -14.62 -13.79
C GLU A 402 4.79 -13.76 -13.74
N ILE A 403 4.92 -12.51 -13.38
CA ILE A 403 3.80 -11.60 -13.08
C ILE A 403 3.40 -10.78 -14.31
N GLY A 404 4.35 -10.48 -15.20
CA GLY A 404 4.17 -9.55 -16.30
C GLY A 404 4.16 -8.07 -15.82
N HIS A 405 3.81 -7.16 -16.71
CA HIS A 405 3.68 -5.75 -16.37
C HIS A 405 2.31 -5.46 -15.74
N PHE A 406 2.31 -4.78 -14.61
CA PHE A 406 1.06 -4.26 -14.06
C PHE A 406 0.48 -3.20 -15.00
N PRO A 407 -0.84 -3.20 -15.24
CA PRO A 407 -1.46 -2.12 -16.00
C PRO A 407 -1.21 -0.77 -15.30
N THR A 408 -0.80 0.20 -16.08
CA THR A 408 -0.54 1.59 -15.64
C THR A 408 -1.79 2.29 -15.17
#